data_2bbcba3c4b5226be2a426564da083458
#
_entry.id   2bbcba3c4b5226be2a426564da083458
#
_cell.length_a   1.000
_cell.length_b   1.000
_cell.length_c   1.000
_cell.angle_alpha   90.00
_cell.angle_beta   90.00
_cell.angle_gamma   90.00
#
_symmetry.space_group_name_H-M   'P 1'
#
loop_
_entity.id
_entity.type
_entity.pdbx_description
1 polymer ?
#
loop_
_entity_poly.entity_id
_entity_poly.type
_entity_poly.pdbx_seq_one_letter_code
_entity_poly.pdbx_strand_id
1 'polypeptide(L)'
;DTMSRINTNVSSMLAQRILGQQNGSLNKSLERLSTGFRINRGADDPAGLIASENLRSEQASITAAIGNAERADQVVNTAEGGLQEINSLLLEVQGLVGASANDAGLSTEEKKANQLQIDSILQTIDRIASATSFQGTKLLNGTFDFTVSGQATTVEGYQINAAKLE
;
A
#
# COMPACT_ATOMS: atom_id res chain seq x y z
N ASP A 1 69.85 -11.37 33.60
CA ASP A 1 69.64 -12.80 33.84
C ASP A 1 68.47 -13.32 33.04
N THR A 2 68.74 -13.72 31.79
CA THR A 2 67.79 -14.49 30.99
C THR A 2 67.81 -15.93 31.48
N MET A 3 66.82 -16.30 32.30
CA MET A 3 66.58 -17.70 32.64
C MET A 3 66.20 -18.48 31.39
N SER A 4 67.16 -19.16 30.80
CA SER A 4 66.97 -20.13 29.72
C SER A 4 66.26 -21.35 30.29
N ARG A 5 64.95 -21.42 30.21
CA ARG A 5 64.18 -22.64 30.50
C ARG A 5 64.22 -23.53 29.27
N ILE A 6 64.85 -24.69 29.43
CA ILE A 6 65.13 -25.64 28.35
C ILE A 6 63.83 -26.29 27.81
N ASN A 7 62.76 -26.36 28.63
CA ASN A 7 61.51 -27.04 28.28
C ASN A 7 60.37 -26.12 27.93
N THR A 8 60.55 -24.80 27.94
CA THR A 8 59.42 -23.85 27.62
C THR A 8 59.99 -22.67 26.88
N ASN A 9 59.67 -22.55 25.59
CA ASN A 9 60.03 -21.38 24.78
C ASN A 9 58.90 -20.37 24.80
N VAL A 10 58.98 -19.41 25.70
CA VAL A 10 57.96 -18.34 25.89
C VAL A 10 57.76 -17.54 24.60
N SER A 11 58.84 -17.28 23.85
CA SER A 11 58.77 -16.58 22.59
C SER A 11 57.96 -17.33 21.52
N SER A 12 58.14 -18.67 21.46
CA SER A 12 57.34 -19.52 20.55
C SER A 12 55.87 -19.56 20.93
N MET A 13 55.58 -19.67 22.24
CA MET A 13 54.18 -19.61 22.74
C MET A 13 53.51 -18.26 22.47
N LEU A 14 54.25 -17.16 22.60
CA LEU A 14 53.77 -15.84 22.26
C LEU A 14 53.51 -15.71 20.77
N ALA A 15 54.45 -16.20 19.94
CA ALA A 15 54.28 -16.19 18.48
C ALA A 15 53.06 -17.00 18.03
N GLN A 16 52.86 -18.21 18.59
CA GLN A 16 51.68 -19.04 18.32
C GLN A 16 50.37 -18.35 18.73
N ARG A 17 50.33 -17.67 19.88
CA ARG A 17 49.15 -16.91 20.32
C ARG A 17 48.82 -15.76 19.37
N ILE A 18 49.86 -15.00 18.99
CA ILE A 18 49.68 -13.88 18.03
C ILE A 18 49.23 -14.40 16.68
N LEU A 19 49.81 -15.50 16.17
CA LEU A 19 49.42 -16.13 14.92
C LEU A 19 47.96 -16.61 14.97
N GLY A 20 47.53 -17.22 16.07
CA GLY A 20 46.13 -17.60 16.29
C GLY A 20 45.18 -16.44 16.27
N GLN A 21 45.52 -15.32 16.91
CA GLN A 21 44.72 -14.09 16.87
C GLN A 21 44.62 -13.47 15.47
N GLN A 22 45.75 -13.45 14.72
CA GLN A 22 45.77 -12.93 13.35
C GLN A 22 44.94 -13.79 12.39
N ASN A 23 45.05 -15.13 12.52
CA ASN A 23 44.20 -16.03 11.74
C ASN A 23 42.71 -15.86 12.05
N GLY A 24 42.35 -15.65 13.32
CA GLY A 24 40.98 -15.32 13.72
C GLY A 24 40.46 -14.01 13.11
N SER A 25 41.29 -12.97 13.14
CA SER A 25 40.96 -11.66 12.53
C SER A 25 40.85 -11.76 11.02
N LEU A 26 41.72 -12.53 10.37
CA LEU A 26 41.68 -12.76 8.92
C LEU A 26 40.38 -13.48 8.51
N ASN A 27 40.03 -14.56 9.19
CA ASN A 27 38.82 -15.31 8.93
C ASN A 27 37.58 -14.44 9.09
N LYS A 28 37.53 -13.60 10.13
CA LYS A 28 36.43 -12.64 10.35
C LYS A 28 36.35 -11.59 9.23
N SER A 29 37.49 -11.12 8.75
CA SER A 29 37.54 -10.17 7.64
C SER A 29 37.06 -10.79 6.31
N LEU A 30 37.49 -12.07 6.06
CA LEU A 30 37.03 -12.83 4.90
C LEU A 30 35.53 -13.13 4.95
N GLU A 31 34.99 -13.47 6.12
CA GLU A 31 33.55 -13.67 6.32
C GLU A 31 32.77 -12.39 6.00
N ARG A 32 33.22 -11.23 6.51
CA ARG A 32 32.61 -9.93 6.21
C ARG A 32 32.70 -9.54 4.75
N LEU A 33 33.82 -9.81 4.11
CA LEU A 33 34.00 -9.52 2.68
C LEU A 33 33.13 -10.42 1.81
N SER A 34 33.01 -11.69 2.16
CA SER A 34 32.18 -12.66 1.43
C SER A 34 30.70 -12.40 1.55
N THR A 35 30.22 -12.02 2.74
CA THR A 35 28.80 -11.75 3.00
C THR A 35 28.38 -10.32 2.68
N GLY A 36 29.34 -9.39 2.64
CA GLY A 36 29.08 -7.96 2.51
C GLY A 36 28.52 -7.29 3.77
N PHE A 37 28.35 -8.05 4.86
CA PHE A 37 27.80 -7.53 6.12
C PHE A 37 28.88 -7.39 7.20
N ARG A 38 28.81 -6.29 7.95
CA ARG A 38 29.68 -6.04 9.12
C ARG A 38 29.35 -6.96 10.29
N ILE A 39 28.08 -7.27 10.48
CA ILE A 39 27.54 -8.11 11.57
C ILE A 39 26.96 -9.37 10.92
N ASN A 40 27.60 -10.51 11.13
CA ASN A 40 27.18 -11.79 10.61
C ASN A 40 26.64 -12.72 11.70
N ARG A 41 27.04 -12.50 12.94
CA ARG A 41 26.63 -13.32 14.10
C ARG A 41 26.26 -12.44 15.28
N GLY A 42 25.33 -12.92 16.10
CA GLY A 42 24.92 -12.23 17.33
C GLY A 42 26.08 -11.95 18.31
N ALA A 43 27.15 -12.76 18.25
CA ALA A 43 28.35 -12.55 19.04
C ALA A 43 29.23 -11.40 18.57
N ASP A 44 29.04 -10.91 17.34
CA ASP A 44 29.84 -9.80 16.80
C ASP A 44 29.40 -8.44 17.37
N ASP A 45 28.10 -8.24 17.47
CA ASP A 45 27.47 -7.04 18.03
C ASP A 45 25.99 -7.35 18.34
N PRO A 46 25.65 -7.83 19.54
CA PRO A 46 24.29 -8.20 19.89
C PRO A 46 23.31 -7.01 19.80
N ALA A 47 23.74 -5.83 20.24
CA ALA A 47 22.91 -4.62 20.21
C ALA A 47 22.65 -4.13 18.77
N GLY A 48 23.70 -4.14 17.94
CA GLY A 48 23.61 -3.80 16.54
C GLY A 48 22.78 -4.79 15.73
N LEU A 49 22.80 -6.08 16.07
CA LEU A 49 21.96 -7.10 15.44
C LEU A 49 20.47 -6.84 15.74
N ILE A 50 20.13 -6.61 17.02
CA ILE A 50 18.74 -6.29 17.43
C ILE A 50 18.25 -5.03 16.71
N ALA A 51 19.05 -3.97 16.67
CA ALA A 51 18.71 -2.74 15.97
C ALA A 51 18.51 -2.97 14.46
N SER A 52 19.39 -3.78 13.84
CA SER A 52 19.28 -4.13 12.41
C SER A 52 18.02 -4.93 12.11
N GLU A 53 17.66 -5.92 12.95
CA GLU A 53 16.45 -6.70 12.77
C GLU A 53 15.19 -5.88 13.00
N ASN A 54 15.18 -4.95 13.96
CA ASN A 54 14.08 -4.02 14.16
C ASN A 54 13.88 -3.11 12.94
N LEU A 55 14.96 -2.53 12.42
CA LEU A 55 14.90 -1.70 11.21
C LEU A 55 14.48 -2.49 9.97
N ARG A 56 14.91 -3.75 9.85
CA ARG A 56 14.47 -4.64 8.76
C ARG A 56 12.97 -4.94 8.86
N SER A 57 12.46 -5.19 10.06
CA SER A 57 11.02 -5.37 10.32
C SER A 57 10.23 -4.12 9.98
N GLU A 58 10.72 -2.95 10.38
CA GLU A 58 10.11 -1.66 10.04
C GLU A 58 10.11 -1.40 8.53
N GLN A 59 11.23 -1.67 7.86
CA GLN A 59 11.33 -1.56 6.39
C GLN A 59 10.32 -2.48 5.69
N ALA A 60 10.15 -3.72 6.15
CA ALA A 60 9.17 -4.65 5.60
C ALA A 60 7.74 -4.13 5.80
N SER A 61 7.44 -3.57 6.98
CA SER A 61 6.15 -2.94 7.29
C SER A 61 5.87 -1.73 6.38
N ILE A 62 6.86 -0.84 6.20
CA ILE A 62 6.75 0.31 5.30
C ILE A 62 6.53 -0.13 3.85
N THR A 63 7.26 -1.16 3.39
CA THR A 63 7.10 -1.70 2.02
C THR A 63 5.68 -2.25 1.82
N ALA A 64 5.14 -2.95 2.81
CA ALA A 64 3.77 -3.44 2.78
C ALA A 64 2.75 -2.28 2.77
N ALA A 65 3.00 -1.22 3.55
CA ALA A 65 2.16 -0.02 3.58
C ALA A 65 2.15 0.71 2.23
N ILE A 66 3.31 0.82 1.56
CA ILE A 66 3.40 1.39 0.21
C ILE A 66 2.57 0.57 -0.78
N GLY A 67 2.70 -0.75 -0.79
CA GLY A 67 1.91 -1.63 -1.66
C GLY A 67 0.40 -1.53 -1.38
N ASN A 68 0.00 -1.31 -0.13
CA ASN A 68 -1.39 -1.06 0.22
C ASN A 68 -1.87 0.31 -0.28
N ALA A 69 -1.02 1.36 -0.18
CA ALA A 69 -1.34 2.68 -0.69
C ALA A 69 -1.50 2.69 -2.22
N GLU A 70 -0.63 1.99 -2.96
CA GLU A 70 -0.75 1.83 -4.41
C GLU A 70 -2.07 1.11 -4.80
N ARG A 71 -2.47 0.13 -4.00
CA ARG A 71 -3.74 -0.56 -4.21
C ARG A 71 -4.94 0.33 -3.91
N ALA A 72 -4.83 1.19 -2.87
CA ALA A 72 -5.84 2.20 -2.57
C ALA A 72 -6.01 3.18 -3.73
N ASP A 73 -4.91 3.64 -4.32
CA ASP A 73 -4.93 4.53 -5.48
C ASP A 73 -5.67 3.90 -6.67
N GLN A 74 -5.42 2.61 -6.95
CA GLN A 74 -6.15 1.88 -8.00
C GLN A 74 -7.66 1.79 -7.71
N VAL A 75 -8.05 1.59 -6.45
CA VAL A 75 -9.46 1.57 -6.03
C VAL A 75 -10.11 2.93 -6.26
N VAL A 76 -9.44 4.01 -5.83
CA VAL A 76 -9.93 5.39 -6.00
C VAL A 76 -10.08 5.72 -7.48
N ASN A 77 -9.09 5.40 -8.31
CA ASN A 77 -9.13 5.62 -9.77
C ASN A 77 -10.30 4.87 -10.43
N THR A 78 -10.60 3.65 -9.97
CA THR A 78 -11.75 2.88 -10.46
C THR A 78 -13.07 3.53 -10.06
N ALA A 79 -13.18 3.99 -8.81
CA ALA A 79 -14.37 4.70 -8.33
C ALA A 79 -14.56 6.04 -9.05
N GLU A 80 -13.49 6.79 -9.26
CA GLU A 80 -13.49 8.05 -9.98
C GLU A 80 -14.00 7.88 -11.42
N GLY A 81 -13.53 6.84 -12.13
CA GLY A 81 -14.03 6.54 -13.46
C GLY A 81 -15.55 6.29 -13.49
N GLY A 82 -16.08 5.53 -12.52
CA GLY A 82 -17.52 5.33 -12.38
C GLY A 82 -18.28 6.62 -12.07
N LEU A 83 -17.73 7.46 -11.20
CA LEU A 83 -18.34 8.74 -10.83
C LEU A 83 -18.33 9.77 -11.98
N GLN A 84 -17.27 9.78 -12.80
CA GLN A 84 -17.20 10.66 -13.97
C GLN A 84 -18.32 10.31 -14.98
N GLU A 85 -18.56 9.03 -15.21
CA GLU A 85 -19.64 8.59 -16.10
C GLU A 85 -21.02 8.94 -15.53
N ILE A 86 -21.25 8.71 -14.23
CA ILE A 86 -22.47 9.11 -13.54
C ILE A 86 -22.68 10.63 -13.63
N ASN A 87 -21.63 11.43 -13.42
CA ASN A 87 -21.73 12.88 -13.53
C ASN A 87 -22.11 13.34 -14.95
N SER A 88 -21.57 12.69 -15.98
CA SER A 88 -21.94 12.97 -17.38
C SER A 88 -23.43 12.70 -17.63
N LEU A 89 -23.94 11.57 -17.15
CA LEU A 89 -25.33 11.19 -17.25
C LEU A 89 -26.27 12.15 -16.47
N LEU A 90 -25.84 12.59 -15.29
CA LEU A 90 -26.59 13.57 -14.50
C LEU A 90 -26.70 14.93 -15.20
N LEU A 91 -25.65 15.36 -15.89
CA LEU A 91 -25.69 16.59 -16.72
C LEU A 91 -26.69 16.43 -17.88
N GLU A 92 -26.79 15.26 -18.50
CA GLU A 92 -27.77 14.95 -19.52
C GLU A 92 -29.19 14.99 -18.95
N VAL A 93 -29.43 14.38 -17.79
CA VAL A 93 -30.72 14.46 -17.07
C VAL A 93 -31.10 15.91 -16.77
N GLN A 94 -30.15 16.69 -16.26
CA GLN A 94 -30.37 18.11 -15.97
C GLN A 94 -30.78 18.89 -17.22
N GLY A 95 -30.14 18.60 -18.37
CA GLY A 95 -30.53 19.20 -19.66
C GLY A 95 -31.95 18.84 -20.07
N LEU A 96 -32.33 17.55 -19.95
CA LEU A 96 -33.70 17.09 -20.28
C LEU A 96 -34.74 17.66 -19.34
N VAL A 97 -34.46 17.74 -18.04
CA VAL A 97 -35.37 18.39 -17.06
C VAL A 97 -35.54 19.86 -17.38
N GLY A 98 -34.43 20.58 -17.66
CA GLY A 98 -34.48 22.00 -18.06
C GLY A 98 -35.29 22.23 -19.33
N ALA A 99 -35.13 21.37 -20.32
CA ALA A 99 -35.93 21.41 -21.54
C ALA A 99 -37.41 21.13 -21.28
N SER A 100 -37.70 20.15 -20.42
CA SER A 100 -39.10 19.77 -20.09
C SER A 100 -39.82 20.75 -19.18
N ALA A 101 -39.09 21.61 -18.46
CA ALA A 101 -39.64 22.68 -17.63
C ALA A 101 -40.25 23.84 -18.47
N ASN A 102 -39.92 23.92 -19.76
CA ASN A 102 -40.47 24.92 -20.64
C ASN A 102 -41.87 24.52 -21.13
N ASP A 103 -42.89 24.91 -20.36
CA ASP A 103 -44.30 24.54 -20.57
C ASP A 103 -44.91 25.12 -21.86
N ALA A 104 -44.32 26.18 -22.39
CA ALA A 104 -44.88 26.92 -23.54
C ALA A 104 -44.47 26.34 -24.91
N GLY A 105 -43.47 25.42 -24.95
CA GLY A 105 -42.87 24.98 -26.20
C GLY A 105 -42.93 23.49 -26.48
N LEU A 106 -43.39 22.65 -25.54
CA LEU A 106 -43.38 21.20 -25.66
C LEU A 106 -44.77 20.59 -25.61
N SER A 107 -45.08 19.68 -26.52
CA SER A 107 -46.28 18.85 -26.48
C SER A 107 -46.20 17.80 -25.31
N THR A 108 -47.38 17.29 -24.94
CA THR A 108 -47.48 16.25 -23.90
C THR A 108 -46.70 14.99 -24.30
N GLU A 109 -46.67 14.66 -25.58
CA GLU A 109 -45.94 13.50 -26.15
C GLU A 109 -44.44 13.68 -26.05
N GLU A 110 -43.92 14.89 -26.30
CA GLU A 110 -42.49 15.21 -26.15
C GLU A 110 -42.03 15.17 -24.69
N LYS A 111 -42.85 15.71 -23.76
CA LYS A 111 -42.56 15.59 -22.31
C LYS A 111 -42.52 14.13 -21.86
N LYS A 112 -43.44 13.29 -22.37
CA LYS A 112 -43.46 11.86 -22.07
C LYS A 112 -42.25 11.14 -22.65
N ALA A 113 -41.78 11.51 -23.84
CA ALA A 113 -40.57 10.98 -24.43
C ALA A 113 -39.32 11.36 -23.60
N ASN A 114 -39.22 12.61 -23.17
CA ASN A 114 -38.13 13.09 -22.29
C ASN A 114 -38.13 12.32 -20.95
N GLN A 115 -39.30 12.07 -20.35
CA GLN A 115 -39.42 11.29 -19.12
C GLN A 115 -38.91 9.84 -19.33
N LEU A 116 -39.25 9.17 -20.41
CA LEU A 116 -38.76 7.84 -20.74
C LEU A 116 -37.24 7.83 -20.90
N GLN A 117 -36.67 8.89 -21.49
CA GLN A 117 -35.21 9.02 -21.60
C GLN A 117 -34.56 9.22 -20.24
N ILE A 118 -35.10 10.05 -19.37
CA ILE A 118 -34.65 10.25 -18.00
C ILE A 118 -34.67 8.92 -17.24
N ASP A 119 -35.79 8.19 -17.30
CA ASP A 119 -35.90 6.87 -16.64
C ASP A 119 -34.83 5.85 -17.13
N SER A 120 -34.55 5.88 -18.43
CA SER A 120 -33.50 5.05 -19.03
C SER A 120 -32.10 5.44 -18.54
N ILE A 121 -31.81 6.74 -18.40
CA ILE A 121 -30.56 7.25 -17.87
C ILE A 121 -30.40 6.88 -16.40
N LEU A 122 -31.43 7.02 -15.58
CA LEU A 122 -31.42 6.64 -14.17
C LEU A 122 -31.13 5.14 -14.00
N GLN A 123 -31.76 4.27 -14.80
CA GLN A 123 -31.44 2.83 -14.81
C GLN A 123 -29.96 2.57 -15.21
N THR A 124 -29.40 3.37 -16.08
CA THR A 124 -28.00 3.28 -16.47
C THR A 124 -27.07 3.69 -15.32
N ILE A 125 -27.42 4.75 -14.60
CA ILE A 125 -26.70 5.19 -13.39
C ILE A 125 -26.71 4.09 -12.34
N ASP A 126 -27.86 3.49 -12.05
CA ASP A 126 -27.97 2.35 -11.11
C ASP A 126 -27.09 1.18 -11.53
N ARG A 127 -27.06 0.88 -12.80
CA ARG A 127 -26.22 -0.17 -13.36
C ARG A 127 -24.75 0.14 -13.20
N ILE A 128 -24.30 1.37 -13.47
CA ILE A 128 -22.91 1.79 -13.28
C ILE A 128 -22.54 1.75 -11.81
N ALA A 129 -23.37 2.27 -10.91
CA ALA A 129 -23.15 2.22 -9.47
C ALA A 129 -23.03 0.76 -8.95
N SER A 130 -23.85 -0.14 -9.49
CA SER A 130 -23.84 -1.55 -9.12
C SER A 130 -22.72 -2.33 -9.80
N ALA A 131 -22.25 -1.92 -10.99
CA ALA A 131 -21.19 -2.59 -11.74
C ALA A 131 -19.79 -2.19 -11.27
N THR A 132 -19.62 -0.92 -10.83
CA THR A 132 -18.32 -0.40 -10.41
C THR A 132 -17.81 -1.17 -9.19
N SER A 133 -16.82 -2.01 -9.42
CA SER A 133 -16.25 -2.89 -8.39
C SER A 133 -14.76 -3.06 -8.61
N PHE A 134 -14.04 -3.30 -7.52
CA PHE A 134 -12.62 -3.66 -7.52
C PHE A 134 -12.44 -4.99 -6.80
N GLN A 135 -11.88 -5.98 -7.49
CA GLN A 135 -11.69 -7.35 -6.97
C GLN A 135 -12.97 -7.96 -6.33
N GLY A 136 -14.12 -7.70 -6.93
CA GLY A 136 -15.40 -8.22 -6.44
C GLY A 136 -16.08 -7.38 -5.35
N THR A 137 -15.41 -6.35 -4.82
CA THR A 137 -15.99 -5.42 -3.84
C THR A 137 -16.60 -4.23 -4.54
N LYS A 138 -17.88 -3.95 -4.27
CA LYS A 138 -18.59 -2.80 -4.82
C LYS A 138 -18.10 -1.51 -4.18
N LEU A 139 -17.82 -0.48 -5.00
CA LEU A 139 -17.23 0.77 -4.53
C LEU A 139 -18.26 1.87 -4.31
N LEU A 140 -19.39 1.87 -5.04
CA LEU A 140 -20.36 2.95 -5.08
C LEU A 140 -21.70 2.60 -4.42
N ASN A 141 -21.82 1.45 -3.74
CA ASN A 141 -23.04 1.01 -3.07
C ASN A 141 -23.15 1.38 -1.57
N GLY A 142 -22.20 2.16 -1.07
CA GLY A 142 -22.19 2.64 0.33
C GLY A 142 -21.66 1.65 1.38
N THR A 143 -21.12 0.49 0.98
CA THR A 143 -20.61 -0.54 1.90
C THR A 143 -19.09 -0.73 1.85
N PHE A 144 -18.38 0.15 1.15
CA PHE A 144 -16.93 0.02 0.97
C PHE A 144 -16.16 0.54 2.19
N ASP A 145 -15.29 -0.30 2.75
CA ASP A 145 -14.33 0.04 3.80
C ASP A 145 -12.92 -0.38 3.38
N PHE A 146 -11.93 0.48 3.58
CA PHE A 146 -10.56 0.25 3.15
C PHE A 146 -9.54 0.65 4.22
N THR A 147 -8.67 -0.29 4.61
CA THR A 147 -7.59 -0.08 5.60
C THR A 147 -6.24 0.09 4.89
N VAL A 148 -5.62 1.26 4.98
CA VAL A 148 -4.33 1.57 4.32
C VAL A 148 -3.13 1.10 5.13
N SER A 149 -3.21 1.06 6.46
CA SER A 149 -2.13 0.60 7.33
C SER A 149 -2.52 -0.69 8.05
N GLY A 150 -1.59 -1.62 8.17
CA GLY A 150 -1.78 -2.86 8.94
C GLY A 150 -1.97 -2.65 10.46
N GLN A 151 -2.00 -1.42 10.91
CA GLN A 151 -2.52 -0.98 12.20
C GLN A 151 -3.90 -0.39 11.94
N ALA A 152 -4.90 -0.84 12.66
CA ALA A 152 -6.30 -0.45 12.56
C ALA A 152 -6.51 1.05 12.85
N THR A 153 -6.06 1.91 11.96
CA THR A 153 -6.60 3.22 11.75
C THR A 153 -7.73 3.03 10.74
N THR A 154 -8.92 2.77 11.23
CA THR A 154 -10.15 2.97 10.48
C THR A 154 -10.13 4.42 9.99
N VAL A 155 -9.70 4.62 8.77
CA VAL A 155 -10.18 5.77 8.02
C VAL A 155 -11.64 5.42 7.79
N GLU A 156 -12.55 6.07 8.54
CA GLU A 156 -13.98 5.94 8.29
C GLU A 156 -14.17 6.18 6.80
N GLY A 157 -14.54 5.09 6.08
CA GLY A 157 -14.73 5.15 4.65
C GLY A 157 -15.73 6.24 4.36
N TYR A 158 -15.38 7.16 3.47
CA TYR A 158 -16.29 8.16 2.98
C TYR A 158 -17.42 7.41 2.28
N GLN A 159 -18.53 7.23 2.99
CA GLN A 159 -19.70 6.57 2.43
C GLN A 159 -20.30 7.47 1.36
N ILE A 160 -19.96 7.18 0.13
CA ILE A 160 -20.68 7.75 -1.01
C ILE A 160 -21.99 6.97 -1.12
N ASN A 161 -22.97 7.42 -0.34
CA ASN A 161 -24.29 6.84 -0.37
C ASN A 161 -25.08 7.53 -1.50
N ALA A 162 -25.35 6.79 -2.57
CA ALA A 162 -26.18 7.27 -3.67
C ALA A 162 -27.60 7.70 -3.21
N ALA A 163 -28.06 7.22 -2.05
CA ALA A 163 -29.33 7.61 -1.43
C ALA A 163 -29.31 9.02 -0.78
N LYS A 164 -28.20 9.75 -0.80
CA LYS A 164 -28.09 11.13 -0.30
C LYS A 164 -28.02 12.18 -1.39
N LEU A 165 -28.36 11.82 -2.62
CA LEU A 165 -28.47 12.74 -3.77
C LEU A 165 -29.94 13.11 -4.05
N GLU A 166 -30.86 12.87 -3.06
CA GLU A 166 -32.20 13.47 -3.06
C GLU A 166 -32.20 14.88 -2.46
#